data_cf37a5312fc39cea63ce9998a585b588
#
_entry.id   cf37a5312fc39cea63ce9998a585b588
#
_cell.length_a   1.000
_cell.length_b   1.000
_cell.length_c   1.000
_cell.angle_alpha   90.00
_cell.angle_beta   90.00
_cell.angle_gamma   90.00
#
_symmetry.space_group_name_H-M   'P 1'
#
loop_
_entity.id
_entity.type
_entity.pdbx_description
1 polymer ?
#
loop_
_entity_poly.entity_id
_entity_poly.type
_entity_poly.pdbx_seq_one_letter_code
_entity_poly.pdbx_strand_id
1 'polypeptide(L)'
;MEYPRIGNIQLDGFALLAPMAGVSDLAYRVIARKMGAALTTAEMVSAKGLYYHNEKTKDMLKIAEEEHPVSLQLFGSDPAIMALGAKVMEKAGADIVDINMGCPMQKVVKNGDGSALMKNVPLAEEIISAVAAAVKIPVTVKMRLGWSRDTINAVELAIAAESAGAAAITVHGRTREDFYAGTADWREIKKVV
;
A
#
# COMPACT_ATOMS: atom_id res chain seq x y z
N MET A 1 -8.76 8.98 24.37
CA MET A 1 -8.08 7.98 23.54
C MET A 1 -7.32 8.75 22.48
N GLU A 2 -6.03 8.56 22.39
CA GLU A 2 -5.19 9.26 21.41
C GLU A 2 -5.34 8.58 20.04
N TYR A 3 -5.46 9.38 18.99
CA TYR A 3 -5.55 8.82 17.63
C TYR A 3 -4.17 8.33 17.15
N PRO A 4 -4.11 7.33 16.26
CA PRO A 4 -2.86 6.75 15.81
C PRO A 4 -2.03 7.74 14.97
N ARG A 5 -0.71 7.49 14.91
CA ARG A 5 0.23 8.19 14.03
C ARG A 5 0.82 7.21 13.03
N ILE A 6 1.13 7.71 11.83
CA ILE A 6 1.91 6.99 10.83
C ILE A 6 3.14 7.84 10.51
N GLY A 7 4.29 7.47 11.04
CA GLY A 7 5.48 8.30 10.98
C GLY A 7 5.24 9.67 11.64
N ASN A 8 5.36 10.75 10.85
CA ASN A 8 5.09 12.13 11.30
C ASN A 8 3.62 12.57 11.08
N ILE A 9 2.77 11.75 10.47
CA ILE A 9 1.38 12.09 10.17
C ILE A 9 0.49 11.71 11.35
N GLN A 10 -0.13 12.72 11.99
CA GLN A 10 -1.14 12.52 13.02
C GLN A 10 -2.49 12.29 12.37
N LEU A 11 -3.14 11.17 12.68
CA LEU A 11 -4.51 10.91 12.21
C LEU A 11 -5.54 11.53 13.15
N ASP A 12 -6.73 11.82 12.64
CA ASP A 12 -7.87 12.39 13.36
C ASP A 12 -9.00 11.38 13.59
N GLY A 13 -8.72 10.08 13.38
CA GLY A 13 -9.67 8.99 13.57
C GLY A 13 -9.02 7.60 13.40
N PHE A 14 -9.85 6.57 13.47
CA PHE A 14 -9.42 5.16 13.35
C PHE A 14 -9.85 4.50 12.03
N ALA A 15 -10.73 5.13 11.27
CA ALA A 15 -11.23 4.60 10.01
C ALA A 15 -10.37 5.09 8.85
N LEU A 16 -9.74 4.16 8.12
CA LEU A 16 -8.92 4.46 6.96
C LEU A 16 -9.58 3.86 5.71
N LEU A 17 -9.64 4.66 4.62
CA LEU A 17 -10.14 4.16 3.34
C LEU A 17 -9.06 3.31 2.65
N ALA A 18 -9.35 2.03 2.45
CA ALA A 18 -8.48 1.12 1.70
C ALA A 18 -8.46 1.46 0.19
N PRO A 19 -7.34 1.19 -0.52
CA PRO A 19 -7.26 1.35 -1.97
C PRO A 19 -8.17 0.33 -2.68
N MET A 20 -8.98 0.80 -3.62
CA MET A 20 -9.90 -0.02 -4.40
C MET A 20 -9.83 0.39 -5.87
N ALA A 21 -9.22 -0.48 -6.71
CA ALA A 21 -9.08 -0.22 -8.15
C ALA A 21 -10.46 -0.06 -8.83
N GLY A 22 -10.62 1.03 -9.58
CA GLY A 22 -11.88 1.41 -10.23
C GLY A 22 -12.92 2.03 -9.28
N VAL A 23 -12.56 2.33 -8.03
CA VAL A 23 -13.48 2.88 -7.02
C VAL A 23 -12.89 4.05 -6.26
N SER A 24 -11.69 3.94 -5.69
CA SER A 24 -11.09 5.00 -4.88
C SER A 24 -10.40 6.08 -5.72
N ASP A 25 -11.14 6.61 -6.70
CA ASP A 25 -10.76 7.79 -7.46
C ASP A 25 -10.79 9.06 -6.60
N LEU A 26 -10.38 10.20 -7.16
CA LEU A 26 -10.32 11.47 -6.46
C LEU A 26 -11.67 11.86 -5.83
N ALA A 27 -12.77 11.73 -6.57
CA ALA A 27 -14.09 12.14 -6.09
C ALA A 27 -14.54 11.26 -4.91
N TYR A 28 -14.32 9.95 -5.01
CA TYR A 28 -14.66 9.02 -3.93
C TYR A 28 -13.82 9.29 -2.67
N ARG A 29 -12.52 9.56 -2.81
CA ARG A 29 -11.65 9.87 -1.67
C ARG A 29 -12.06 11.14 -0.93
N VAL A 30 -12.36 12.22 -1.68
CA VAL A 30 -12.86 13.48 -1.11
C VAL A 30 -14.17 13.26 -0.33
N ILE A 31 -15.10 12.47 -0.87
CA ILE A 31 -16.35 12.13 -0.15
C ILE A 31 -16.05 11.33 1.10
N ALA A 32 -15.20 10.28 1.00
CA ALA A 32 -14.82 9.47 2.14
C ALA A 32 -14.16 10.29 3.26
N ARG A 33 -13.28 11.24 2.91
CA ARG A 33 -12.67 12.17 3.86
C ARG A 33 -13.72 13.03 4.56
N LYS A 34 -14.65 13.61 3.82
CA LYS A 34 -15.80 14.40 4.37
C LYS A 34 -16.71 13.56 5.26
N MET A 35 -16.79 12.26 5.03
CA MET A 35 -17.55 11.31 5.86
C MET A 35 -16.78 10.79 7.08
N GLY A 36 -15.55 11.28 7.34
CA GLY A 36 -14.76 10.98 8.53
C GLY A 36 -13.69 9.91 8.37
N ALA A 37 -13.29 9.55 7.15
CA ALA A 37 -12.09 8.75 6.97
C ALA A 37 -10.86 9.55 7.41
N ALA A 38 -10.08 9.02 8.34
CA ALA A 38 -8.91 9.69 8.90
C ALA A 38 -7.71 9.71 7.91
N LEU A 39 -7.69 8.78 6.96
CA LEU A 39 -6.74 8.69 5.86
C LEU A 39 -7.46 8.08 4.65
N THR A 40 -7.20 8.61 3.47
CA THR A 40 -7.68 8.01 2.23
C THR A 40 -6.50 7.45 1.44
N THR A 41 -6.71 6.30 0.76
CA THR A 41 -5.69 5.71 -0.11
C THR A 41 -6.21 5.64 -1.54
N ALA A 42 -5.43 6.18 -2.47
CA ALA A 42 -5.75 6.16 -3.90
C ALA A 42 -5.67 4.74 -4.48
N GLU A 43 -6.22 4.57 -5.69
CA GLU A 43 -6.04 3.36 -6.46
C GLU A 43 -4.56 3.06 -6.70
N MET A 44 -4.22 1.78 -6.83
CA MET A 44 -2.83 1.38 -7.03
C MET A 44 -2.30 1.82 -8.41
N VAL A 45 -1.13 2.42 -8.42
CA VAL A 45 -0.46 2.98 -9.59
C VAL A 45 0.75 2.13 -9.95
N SER A 46 0.95 1.85 -11.24
CA SER A 46 2.10 1.08 -11.72
C SER A 46 3.39 1.91 -11.67
N ALA A 47 4.41 1.43 -10.95
CA ALA A 47 5.74 2.05 -10.94
C ALA A 47 6.36 2.11 -12.36
N LYS A 48 6.23 1.04 -13.15
CA LYS A 48 6.63 1.02 -14.56
C LYS A 48 5.85 2.02 -15.39
N GLY A 49 4.53 2.20 -15.11
CA GLY A 49 3.71 3.21 -15.79
C GLY A 49 4.23 4.63 -15.54
N LEU A 50 4.64 4.94 -14.31
CA LEU A 50 5.26 6.23 -13.98
C LEU A 50 6.63 6.39 -14.64
N TYR A 51 7.45 5.35 -14.59
CA TYR A 51 8.78 5.34 -15.20
C TYR A 51 8.74 5.64 -16.72
N TYR A 52 7.77 5.06 -17.44
CA TYR A 52 7.58 5.30 -18.87
C TYR A 52 6.68 6.51 -19.19
N HIS A 53 6.42 7.38 -18.21
CA HIS A 53 5.65 8.62 -18.37
C HIS A 53 4.25 8.43 -18.98
N ASN A 54 3.57 7.34 -18.63
CA ASN A 54 2.21 7.09 -19.09
C ASN A 54 1.24 8.14 -18.53
N GLU A 55 0.59 8.92 -19.39
CA GLU A 55 -0.28 10.03 -19.00
C GLU A 55 -1.48 9.58 -18.14
N LYS A 56 -2.12 8.44 -18.48
CA LYS A 56 -3.22 7.91 -17.64
C LYS A 56 -2.75 7.56 -16.23
N THR A 57 -1.51 7.09 -16.10
CA THR A 57 -0.91 6.79 -14.81
C THR A 57 -0.63 8.05 -14.01
N LYS A 58 -0.21 9.13 -14.66
CA LYS A 58 -0.02 10.45 -14.00
C LYS A 58 -1.35 11.05 -13.54
N ASP A 59 -2.40 10.91 -14.32
CA ASP A 59 -3.74 11.40 -13.94
C ASP A 59 -4.27 10.77 -12.64
N MET A 60 -3.85 9.53 -12.33
CA MET A 60 -4.20 8.85 -11.09
C MET A 60 -3.51 9.43 -9.85
N LEU A 61 -2.51 10.30 -10.01
CA LEU A 61 -1.79 10.97 -8.91
C LEU A 61 -2.46 12.27 -8.46
N LYS A 62 -3.58 12.67 -9.06
CA LYS A 62 -4.28 13.90 -8.69
C LYS A 62 -4.77 13.82 -7.25
N ILE A 63 -4.51 14.89 -6.50
CA ILE A 63 -4.88 15.07 -5.09
C ILE A 63 -5.68 16.35 -4.96
N ALA A 64 -6.70 16.36 -4.13
CA ALA A 64 -7.43 17.56 -3.73
C ALA A 64 -6.98 18.02 -2.33
N GLU A 65 -6.98 19.33 -2.10
CA GLU A 65 -6.61 19.92 -0.80
C GLU A 65 -7.46 19.35 0.35
N GLU A 66 -8.75 19.09 0.09
CA GLU A 66 -9.69 18.64 1.11
C GLU A 66 -9.51 17.17 1.52
N GLU A 67 -8.69 16.40 0.80
CA GLU A 67 -8.52 14.96 1.12
C GLU A 67 -7.31 14.65 2.01
N HIS A 68 -6.47 15.64 2.32
CA HIS A 68 -5.32 15.42 3.22
C HIS A 68 -5.73 15.00 4.65
N PRO A 69 -5.02 14.05 5.28
CA PRO A 69 -3.90 13.32 4.71
C PRO A 69 -4.34 12.25 3.70
N VAL A 70 -3.54 12.11 2.63
CA VAL A 70 -3.79 11.15 1.54
C VAL A 70 -2.58 10.27 1.26
N SER A 71 -2.82 8.99 1.06
CA SER A 71 -1.83 8.00 0.64
C SER A 71 -1.97 7.68 -0.84
N LEU A 72 -0.87 7.70 -1.59
CA LEU A 72 -0.82 7.16 -2.95
C LEU A 72 -0.21 5.77 -2.92
N GLN A 73 -0.90 4.79 -3.54
CA GLN A 73 -0.45 3.40 -3.54
C GLN A 73 0.30 3.03 -4.83
N LEU A 74 1.50 2.46 -4.68
CA LEU A 74 2.39 2.03 -5.75
C LEU A 74 2.44 0.50 -5.84
N PHE A 75 2.54 -0.07 -7.05
CA PHE A 75 2.85 -1.47 -7.25
C PHE A 75 3.93 -1.70 -8.30
N GLY A 76 4.73 -2.73 -8.11
CA GLY A 76 5.83 -3.15 -8.95
C GLY A 76 6.72 -4.15 -8.20
N SER A 77 7.69 -4.74 -8.89
CA SER A 77 8.62 -5.74 -8.36
C SER A 77 10.09 -5.39 -8.61
N ASP A 78 10.38 -4.21 -9.16
CA ASP A 78 11.74 -3.72 -9.35
C ASP A 78 12.05 -2.62 -8.33
N PRO A 79 13.01 -2.80 -7.40
CA PRO A 79 13.31 -1.85 -6.34
C PRO A 79 13.67 -0.45 -6.85
N ALA A 80 14.48 -0.35 -7.91
CA ALA A 80 14.91 0.93 -8.46
C ALA A 80 13.75 1.70 -9.11
N ILE A 81 12.90 1.00 -9.87
CA ILE A 81 11.71 1.59 -10.50
C ILE A 81 10.67 1.99 -9.42
N MET A 82 10.51 1.19 -8.37
CA MET A 82 9.64 1.51 -7.23
C MET A 82 10.13 2.78 -6.50
N ALA A 83 11.42 2.90 -6.24
CA ALA A 83 12.01 4.10 -5.63
C ALA A 83 11.78 5.36 -6.48
N LEU A 84 11.92 5.26 -7.81
CA LEU A 84 11.61 6.38 -8.72
C LEU A 84 10.13 6.73 -8.71
N GLY A 85 9.23 5.74 -8.73
CA GLY A 85 7.79 5.94 -8.63
C GLY A 85 7.38 6.65 -7.33
N ALA A 86 7.99 6.27 -6.22
CA ALA A 86 7.74 6.89 -4.91
C ALA A 86 8.13 8.39 -4.90
N LYS A 87 9.26 8.77 -5.49
CA LYS A 87 9.65 10.19 -5.66
C LYS A 87 8.64 10.98 -6.48
N VAL A 88 8.05 10.36 -7.50
CA VAL A 88 7.00 11.00 -8.30
C VAL A 88 5.75 11.24 -7.46
N MET A 89 5.35 10.27 -6.61
CA MET A 89 4.22 10.41 -5.70
C MET A 89 4.44 11.48 -4.62
N GLU A 90 5.62 11.52 -4.01
CA GLU A 90 6.00 12.57 -3.06
C GLU A 90 5.93 13.96 -3.72
N LYS A 91 6.48 14.08 -4.94
CA LYS A 91 6.41 15.33 -5.71
C LYS A 91 4.97 15.73 -6.10
N ALA A 92 4.08 14.75 -6.26
CA ALA A 92 2.66 15.00 -6.54
C ALA A 92 1.89 15.48 -5.30
N GLY A 93 2.50 15.48 -4.10
CA GLY A 93 1.91 15.99 -2.87
C GLY A 93 1.32 14.90 -1.96
N ALA A 94 1.66 13.61 -2.17
CA ALA A 94 1.24 12.55 -1.26
C ALA A 94 1.78 12.80 0.17
N ASP A 95 0.97 12.53 1.19
CA ASP A 95 1.43 12.53 2.58
C ASP A 95 2.10 11.20 2.95
N ILE A 96 1.71 10.12 2.26
CA ILE A 96 2.21 8.75 2.48
C ILE A 96 2.38 8.06 1.12
N VAL A 97 3.43 7.28 0.96
CA VAL A 97 3.55 6.29 -0.12
C VAL A 97 3.22 4.92 0.43
N ASP A 98 2.19 4.27 -0.10
CA ASP A 98 1.81 2.91 0.26
C ASP A 98 2.28 1.90 -0.81
N ILE A 99 2.85 0.77 -0.39
CA ILE A 99 3.32 -0.29 -1.28
C ILE A 99 2.28 -1.41 -1.32
N ASN A 100 1.80 -1.75 -2.53
CA ASN A 100 0.86 -2.86 -2.71
C ASN A 100 1.60 -4.21 -2.74
N MET A 101 1.38 -5.02 -1.72
CA MET A 101 1.81 -6.43 -1.64
C MET A 101 0.62 -7.38 -1.44
N GLY A 102 -0.60 -6.93 -1.82
CA GLY A 102 -1.83 -7.68 -1.57
C GLY A 102 -2.74 -7.92 -2.77
N CYS A 103 -2.53 -7.27 -3.91
CA CYS A 103 -3.38 -7.43 -5.08
C CYS A 103 -3.32 -8.87 -5.62
N PRO A 104 -4.48 -9.59 -5.70
CA PRO A 104 -4.49 -10.99 -6.12
C PRO A 104 -4.70 -11.18 -7.63
N MET A 105 -4.90 -10.08 -8.37
CA MET A 105 -5.31 -10.11 -9.77
C MET A 105 -4.24 -10.72 -10.67
N GLN A 106 -4.63 -11.65 -11.56
CA GLN A 106 -3.72 -12.41 -12.41
C GLN A 106 -2.78 -11.51 -13.24
N LYS A 107 -3.30 -10.41 -13.79
CA LYS A 107 -2.49 -9.45 -14.58
C LYS A 107 -1.39 -8.75 -13.78
N VAL A 108 -1.51 -8.72 -12.44
CA VAL A 108 -0.51 -8.15 -11.52
C VAL A 108 0.48 -9.24 -11.10
N VAL A 109 -0.03 -10.34 -10.57
CA VAL A 109 0.82 -11.39 -9.98
C VAL A 109 1.67 -12.15 -10.98
N LYS A 110 1.26 -12.25 -12.26
CA LYS A 110 2.07 -12.87 -13.31
C LYS A 110 3.39 -12.13 -13.59
N ASN A 111 3.45 -10.86 -13.23
CA ASN A 111 4.64 -10.02 -13.38
C ASN A 111 5.52 -10.00 -12.12
N GLY A 112 5.17 -10.77 -11.10
CA GLY A 112 5.85 -10.77 -9.80
C GLY A 112 5.37 -9.66 -8.85
N ASP A 113 4.37 -8.87 -9.24
CA ASP A 113 3.89 -7.72 -8.49
C ASP A 113 2.77 -8.10 -7.49
N GLY A 114 2.41 -7.16 -6.61
CA GLY A 114 1.31 -7.31 -5.68
C GLY A 114 1.51 -8.47 -4.71
N SER A 115 0.51 -9.35 -4.55
CA SER A 115 0.61 -10.49 -3.64
C SER A 115 1.66 -11.53 -4.02
N ALA A 116 2.22 -11.50 -5.24
CA ALA A 116 3.32 -12.37 -5.62
C ALA A 116 4.59 -12.08 -4.83
N LEU A 117 4.78 -10.84 -4.35
CA LEU A 117 5.91 -10.44 -3.50
C LEU A 117 5.91 -11.19 -2.16
N MET A 118 4.77 -11.61 -1.65
CA MET A 118 4.70 -12.42 -0.43
C MET A 118 5.41 -13.78 -0.56
N LYS A 119 5.69 -14.25 -1.78
CA LYS A 119 6.46 -15.48 -2.04
C LYS A 119 7.97 -15.26 -2.00
N ASN A 120 8.42 -14.01 -1.91
CA ASN A 120 9.83 -13.63 -1.91
C ASN A 120 10.05 -12.46 -0.93
N VAL A 121 10.11 -12.79 0.37
CA VAL A 121 10.28 -11.80 1.43
C VAL A 121 11.57 -10.98 1.27
N PRO A 122 12.73 -11.55 0.89
CA PRO A 122 13.93 -10.75 0.64
C PRO A 122 13.74 -9.67 -0.44
N LEU A 123 13.06 -9.97 -1.55
CA LEU A 123 12.75 -8.98 -2.58
C LEU A 123 11.78 -7.92 -2.07
N ALA A 124 10.79 -8.32 -1.28
CA ALA A 124 9.84 -7.39 -0.67
C ALA A 124 10.56 -6.40 0.27
N GLU A 125 11.48 -6.89 1.09
CA GLU A 125 12.33 -6.09 1.97
C GLU A 125 13.21 -5.11 1.18
N GLU A 126 13.86 -5.56 0.10
CA GLU A 126 14.67 -4.72 -0.79
C GLU A 126 13.84 -3.59 -1.41
N ILE A 127 12.62 -3.89 -1.88
CA ILE A 127 11.70 -2.89 -2.43
C ILE A 127 11.33 -1.86 -1.37
N ILE A 128 10.94 -2.29 -0.17
CA ILE A 128 10.54 -1.38 0.91
C ILE A 128 11.71 -0.46 1.30
N SER A 129 12.90 -1.03 1.48
CA SER A 129 14.12 -0.31 1.81
C SER A 129 14.46 0.73 0.74
N ALA A 130 14.41 0.35 -0.54
CA ALA A 130 14.68 1.25 -1.66
C ALA A 130 13.67 2.41 -1.72
N VAL A 131 12.40 2.15 -1.47
CA VAL A 131 11.33 3.17 -1.43
C VAL A 131 11.51 4.08 -0.22
N ALA A 132 11.73 3.53 0.98
CA ALA A 132 11.91 4.29 2.21
C ALA A 132 13.13 5.22 2.15
N ALA A 133 14.23 4.74 1.55
CA ALA A 133 15.43 5.57 1.33
C ALA A 133 15.24 6.68 0.27
N ALA A 134 14.24 6.56 -0.60
CA ALA A 134 14.05 7.46 -1.74
C ALA A 134 13.20 8.69 -1.42
N VAL A 135 12.36 8.66 -0.38
CA VAL A 135 11.39 9.70 -0.01
C VAL A 135 11.56 10.15 1.44
N LYS A 136 11.03 11.33 1.77
CA LYS A 136 11.03 11.88 3.14
C LYS A 136 9.71 11.65 3.88
N ILE A 137 8.65 11.37 3.12
CA ILE A 137 7.33 11.06 3.67
C ILE A 137 7.26 9.60 4.13
N PRO A 138 6.36 9.25 5.08
CA PRO A 138 6.21 7.88 5.54
C PRO A 138 5.91 6.90 4.41
N VAL A 139 6.49 5.70 4.51
CA VAL A 139 6.22 4.58 3.63
C VAL A 139 5.41 3.54 4.39
N THR A 140 4.33 3.03 3.79
CA THR A 140 3.50 1.97 4.37
C THR A 140 3.40 0.78 3.42
N VAL A 141 2.99 -0.36 3.96
CA VAL A 141 2.82 -1.60 3.19
C VAL A 141 1.42 -2.14 3.39
N LYS A 142 0.71 -2.43 2.30
CA LYS A 142 -0.55 -3.17 2.37
C LYS A 142 -0.38 -4.57 1.80
N MET A 143 -0.58 -5.59 2.64
CA MET A 143 -0.35 -6.99 2.31
C MET A 143 -1.55 -7.89 2.65
N ARG A 144 -1.44 -9.19 2.32
CA ARG A 144 -2.34 -10.26 2.74
C ARG A 144 -1.67 -11.14 3.80
N LEU A 145 -2.32 -12.27 4.18
CA LEU A 145 -1.75 -13.24 5.12
C LEU A 145 -0.63 -14.08 4.50
N GLY A 146 -0.65 -14.25 3.20
CA GLY A 146 0.27 -15.07 2.42
C GLY A 146 -0.29 -15.37 1.04
N TRP A 147 0.39 -16.23 0.28
CA TRP A 147 -0.07 -16.70 -1.03
C TRP A 147 -1.24 -17.68 -0.90
N SER A 148 -1.06 -18.75 -0.11
CA SER A 148 -2.04 -19.78 0.19
C SER A 148 -2.13 -19.98 1.70
N ARG A 149 -3.09 -20.81 2.15
CA ARG A 149 -3.22 -21.14 3.56
C ARG A 149 -2.05 -21.94 4.12
N ASP A 150 -1.36 -22.69 3.26
CA ASP A 150 -0.17 -23.46 3.65
C ASP A 150 1.10 -22.60 3.67
N THR A 151 1.04 -21.37 3.15
CA THR A 151 2.18 -20.45 3.05
C THR A 151 1.84 -19.08 3.66
N ILE A 152 1.16 -19.08 4.80
CA ILE A 152 0.93 -17.86 5.59
C ILE A 152 2.26 -17.39 6.16
N ASN A 153 2.66 -16.16 5.81
CA ASN A 153 3.92 -15.55 6.23
C ASN A 153 3.80 -14.05 6.55
N ALA A 154 2.58 -13.60 6.90
CA ALA A 154 2.34 -12.19 7.20
C ALA A 154 3.21 -11.65 8.33
N VAL A 155 3.50 -12.45 9.37
CA VAL A 155 4.39 -12.05 10.49
C VAL A 155 5.82 -11.84 10.00
N GLU A 156 6.35 -12.78 9.20
CA GLU A 156 7.69 -12.71 8.65
C GLU A 156 7.85 -11.44 7.78
N LEU A 157 6.89 -11.22 6.86
CA LEU A 157 6.91 -10.05 6.00
C LEU A 157 6.73 -8.74 6.80
N ALA A 158 5.94 -8.75 7.88
CA ALA A 158 5.76 -7.58 8.73
C ALA A 158 7.07 -7.17 9.43
N ILE A 159 7.79 -8.15 9.99
CA ILE A 159 9.10 -7.92 10.61
C ILE A 159 10.11 -7.38 9.58
N ALA A 160 10.16 -7.98 8.40
CA ALA A 160 11.03 -7.51 7.32
C ALA A 160 10.66 -6.08 6.88
N ALA A 161 9.34 -5.78 6.75
CA ALA A 161 8.88 -4.46 6.36
C ALA A 161 9.22 -3.37 7.41
N GLU A 162 9.05 -3.67 8.69
CA GLU A 162 9.46 -2.77 9.78
C GLU A 162 10.96 -2.51 9.74
N SER A 163 11.77 -3.56 9.62
CA SER A 163 13.24 -3.47 9.53
C SER A 163 13.69 -2.66 8.30
N ALA A 164 12.96 -2.74 7.20
CA ALA A 164 13.22 -2.01 5.96
C ALA A 164 12.73 -0.55 5.99
N GLY A 165 12.09 -0.10 7.07
CA GLY A 165 11.69 1.29 7.26
C GLY A 165 10.23 1.60 6.97
N ALA A 166 9.34 0.60 6.89
CA ALA A 166 7.91 0.85 6.82
C ALA A 166 7.39 1.48 8.13
N ALA A 167 6.64 2.57 8.01
CA ALA A 167 6.07 3.29 9.14
C ALA A 167 4.75 2.69 9.65
N ALA A 168 4.07 1.91 8.82
CA ALA A 168 2.87 1.15 9.19
C ALA A 168 2.61 0.01 8.20
N ILE A 169 1.86 -1.00 8.67
CA ILE A 169 1.48 -2.18 7.88
C ILE A 169 -0.04 -2.37 7.96
N THR A 170 -0.66 -2.59 6.81
CA THR A 170 -2.08 -2.94 6.70
C THR A 170 -2.21 -4.40 6.24
N VAL A 171 -2.87 -5.23 7.04
CA VAL A 171 -3.07 -6.64 6.72
C VAL A 171 -4.51 -6.92 6.30
N HIS A 172 -4.71 -7.44 5.09
CA HIS A 172 -5.96 -8.07 4.71
C HIS A 172 -5.98 -9.52 5.22
N GLY A 173 -6.88 -9.86 6.11
CA GLY A 173 -6.98 -11.16 6.79
C GLY A 173 -7.41 -12.33 5.90
N ARG A 174 -6.98 -12.35 4.65
CA ARG A 174 -7.16 -13.43 3.68
C ARG A 174 -5.85 -13.69 2.93
N THR A 175 -5.68 -14.90 2.40
CA THR A 175 -4.58 -15.22 1.49
C THR A 175 -4.88 -14.73 0.07
N ARG A 176 -3.88 -14.78 -0.82
CA ARG A 176 -4.09 -14.48 -2.25
C ARG A 176 -5.10 -15.42 -2.88
N GLU A 177 -5.05 -16.71 -2.54
CA GLU A 177 -5.94 -17.75 -3.12
C GLU A 177 -7.38 -17.63 -2.63
N ASP A 178 -7.60 -17.13 -1.41
CA ASP A 178 -8.95 -16.87 -0.90
C ASP A 178 -9.65 -15.74 -1.68
N PHE A 179 -8.92 -14.88 -2.36
CA PHE A 179 -9.45 -13.66 -3.01
C PHE A 179 -10.31 -12.84 -2.06
N TYR A 180 -11.64 -12.99 -2.16
CA TYR A 180 -12.65 -12.36 -1.30
C TYR A 180 -13.62 -13.39 -0.68
N ALA A 181 -13.36 -14.70 -0.88
CA ALA A 181 -14.17 -15.76 -0.32
C ALA A 181 -13.97 -15.91 1.19
N GLY A 182 -14.97 -16.51 1.87
CA GLY A 182 -14.92 -16.75 3.30
C GLY A 182 -14.89 -15.46 4.14
N THR A 183 -14.31 -15.56 5.33
CA THR A 183 -14.17 -14.46 6.30
C THR A 183 -12.70 -14.10 6.50
N ALA A 184 -12.43 -12.84 6.87
CA ALA A 184 -11.09 -12.41 7.27
C ALA A 184 -10.67 -13.11 8.57
N ASP A 185 -9.44 -13.60 8.61
CA ASP A 185 -8.90 -14.28 9.81
C ASP A 185 -8.23 -13.24 10.75
N TRP A 186 -9.00 -12.82 11.75
CA TRP A 186 -8.53 -11.88 12.77
C TRP A 186 -7.47 -12.46 13.71
N ARG A 187 -7.38 -13.79 13.83
CA ARG A 187 -6.37 -14.45 14.67
C ARG A 187 -5.00 -14.33 14.02
N GLU A 188 -4.94 -14.49 12.70
CA GLU A 188 -3.69 -14.28 11.95
C GLU A 188 -3.28 -12.80 11.95
N ILE A 189 -4.23 -11.85 11.82
CA ILE A 189 -3.93 -10.41 11.97
C ILE A 189 -3.34 -10.11 13.36
N LYS A 190 -3.91 -10.69 14.42
CA LYS A 190 -3.43 -10.50 15.80
C LYS A 190 -1.97 -10.94 16.00
N LYS A 191 -1.46 -11.88 15.21
CA LYS A 191 -0.06 -12.32 15.32
C LYS A 191 0.93 -11.29 14.76
N VAL A 192 0.45 -10.37 13.91
CA VAL A 192 1.26 -9.30 13.33
C VAL A 192 1.35 -8.09 14.26
N VAL A 193 0.35 -7.89 15.12
CA VAL A 193 0.29 -6.81 16.12
C VAL A 193 1.09 -7.18 17.36
#